data_613a578a7d240cc99580728ad2deb37a
#
_entry.id   613a578a7d240cc99580728ad2deb37a
#
_cell.length_a   1.000
_cell.length_b   1.000
_cell.length_c   1.000
_cell.angle_alpha   90.00
_cell.angle_beta   90.00
_cell.angle_gamma   90.00
#
_symmetry.space_group_name_H-M   'P 1'
#
loop_
_entity.id
_entity.type
_entity.pdbx_description
1 polymer ?
#
loop_
_entity_poly.entity_id
_entity_poly.type
_entity_poly.pdbx_seq_one_letter_code
_entity_poly.pdbx_strand_id
1 'polypeptide(L)'
;MSNQEKIYCFDSSIFISLNRIQNYIPIPNVWEELEKLFKNDRIISHEFVYEEFNPERKNPDFIAKWIKDKKGYFFGITDKQSKKVEEILQKFPDFIDAEKEKDQADPWIIALAIEKMEEVTLFGQNTLVYVVSQEKISSSKRIPAVCREFKVPHMNLDDFLKDNGWHFGIIKP
;
A
#
# COMPACT_ATOMS: atom_id res chain seq x y z
N MET A 1 -4.42 -26.76 -7.58
CA MET A 1 -3.36 -25.83 -7.13
C MET A 1 -3.96 -24.96 -6.06
N SER A 2 -3.43 -24.97 -4.87
CA SER A 2 -3.87 -24.04 -3.82
C SER A 2 -3.48 -22.64 -4.27
N ASN A 3 -4.47 -21.80 -4.56
CA ASN A 3 -4.22 -20.38 -4.80
C ASN A 3 -3.58 -19.82 -3.51
N GLN A 4 -2.29 -19.48 -3.58
CA GLN A 4 -1.60 -18.85 -2.47
C GLN A 4 -2.27 -17.51 -2.18
N GLU A 5 -2.71 -17.29 -0.96
CA GLU A 5 -3.32 -16.04 -0.56
C GLU A 5 -2.30 -14.90 -0.59
N LYS A 6 -2.77 -13.69 -0.84
CA LYS A 6 -1.94 -12.50 -0.92
C LYS A 6 -2.56 -11.35 -0.14
N ILE A 7 -1.74 -10.65 0.61
CA ILE A 7 -2.07 -9.41 1.29
C ILE A 7 -1.26 -8.29 0.64
N TYR A 8 -1.91 -7.18 0.33
CA TYR A 8 -1.34 -6.02 -0.32
C TYR A 8 -1.35 -4.83 0.65
N CYS A 9 -0.17 -4.38 1.05
CA CYS A 9 0.01 -3.16 1.85
C CYS A 9 0.10 -1.96 0.91
N PHE A 10 -0.97 -1.18 0.83
CA PHE A 10 -1.09 -0.07 -0.12
C PHE A 10 -0.47 1.22 0.41
N ASP A 11 0.43 1.79 -0.38
CA ASP A 11 0.88 3.16 -0.24
C ASP A 11 -0.14 4.15 -0.84
N SER A 12 -0.11 5.41 -0.41
CA SER A 12 -1.00 6.47 -0.90
C SER A 12 -0.91 6.67 -2.42
N SER A 13 0.26 6.48 -3.00
CA SER A 13 0.50 6.60 -4.45
C SER A 13 -0.38 5.69 -5.30
N ILE A 14 -0.81 4.55 -4.77
CA ILE A 14 -1.70 3.61 -5.49
C ILE A 14 -3.09 4.20 -5.63
N PHE A 15 -3.69 4.71 -4.54
CA PHE A 15 -5.00 5.35 -4.58
C PHE A 15 -5.00 6.57 -5.52
N ILE A 16 -3.94 7.38 -5.45
CA ILE A 16 -3.77 8.56 -6.32
C ILE A 16 -3.67 8.14 -7.78
N SER A 17 -2.88 7.12 -8.09
CA SER A 17 -2.68 6.63 -9.45
C SER A 17 -3.95 6.03 -10.03
N LEU A 18 -4.69 5.22 -9.25
CA LEU A 18 -5.98 4.68 -9.67
C LEU A 18 -7.00 5.78 -9.96
N ASN A 19 -7.09 6.78 -9.11
CA ASN A 19 -8.01 7.91 -9.33
C ASN A 19 -7.63 8.72 -10.59
N ARG A 20 -6.34 8.91 -10.86
CA ARG A 20 -5.88 9.58 -12.09
C ARG A 20 -6.24 8.78 -13.34
N ILE A 21 -5.96 7.47 -13.32
CA ILE A 21 -6.26 6.60 -14.46
C ILE A 21 -7.77 6.57 -14.75
N GLN A 22 -8.60 6.50 -13.75
CA GLN A 22 -10.05 6.49 -13.90
C GLN A 22 -10.60 7.75 -14.60
N ASN A 23 -9.95 8.90 -14.40
CA ASN A 23 -10.34 10.15 -15.07
C ASN A 23 -10.07 10.15 -16.57
N TYR A 24 -9.14 9.31 -17.06
CA TYR A 24 -8.75 9.23 -18.47
C TYR A 24 -9.23 7.97 -19.17
N ILE A 25 -9.33 6.88 -18.44
CA ILE A 25 -9.78 5.58 -18.92
C ILE A 25 -10.87 5.11 -17.96
N PRO A 26 -12.15 5.18 -18.35
CA PRO A 26 -13.21 4.66 -17.50
C PRO A 26 -12.98 3.16 -17.31
N ILE A 27 -12.50 2.80 -16.15
CA ILE A 27 -12.37 1.43 -15.71
C ILE A 27 -13.66 1.13 -14.94
N PRO A 28 -14.59 0.40 -15.54
CA PRO A 28 -15.80 0.04 -14.82
C PRO A 28 -15.38 -0.74 -13.56
N ASN A 29 -15.85 -0.29 -12.42
CA ASN A 29 -15.83 -1.06 -11.17
C ASN A 29 -14.47 -1.26 -10.47
N VAL A 30 -13.37 -0.55 -10.80
CA VAL A 30 -12.11 -0.72 -10.08
C VAL A 30 -12.27 -0.48 -8.58
N TRP A 31 -13.04 0.52 -8.19
CA TRP A 31 -13.28 0.85 -6.78
C TRP A 31 -14.17 -0.19 -6.08
N GLU A 32 -15.11 -0.80 -6.80
CA GLU A 32 -15.92 -1.92 -6.29
C GLU A 32 -15.08 -3.19 -6.10
N GLU A 33 -14.16 -3.48 -7.03
CA GLU A 33 -13.24 -4.60 -6.90
C GLU A 33 -12.25 -4.39 -5.75
N LEU A 34 -11.72 -3.18 -5.58
CA LEU A 34 -10.90 -2.82 -4.41
C LEU A 34 -11.69 -3.02 -3.11
N GLU A 35 -12.96 -2.60 -3.09
CA GLU A 35 -13.80 -2.78 -1.90
C GLU A 35 -13.97 -4.25 -1.52
N LYS A 36 -14.10 -5.14 -2.50
CA LYS A 36 -14.13 -6.59 -2.25
C LYS A 36 -12.81 -7.08 -1.64
N LEU A 37 -11.67 -6.59 -2.12
CA LEU A 37 -10.37 -6.94 -1.55
C LEU A 37 -10.21 -6.42 -0.13
N PHE A 38 -10.67 -5.22 0.18
CA PHE A 38 -10.70 -4.71 1.55
C PHE A 38 -11.57 -5.58 2.46
N LYS A 39 -12.80 -5.89 2.05
CA LYS A 39 -13.74 -6.73 2.82
C LYS A 39 -13.23 -8.15 3.09
N ASN A 40 -12.31 -8.63 2.26
CA ASN A 40 -11.66 -9.93 2.42
C ASN A 40 -10.28 -9.85 3.09
N ASP A 41 -9.95 -8.74 3.74
CA ASP A 41 -8.67 -8.49 4.40
C ASP A 41 -7.43 -8.67 3.50
N ARG A 42 -7.63 -8.50 2.17
CA ARG A 42 -6.58 -8.64 1.16
C ARG A 42 -5.82 -7.34 0.90
N ILE A 43 -6.43 -6.20 1.19
CA ILE A 43 -5.78 -4.88 1.16
C ILE A 43 -5.77 -4.32 2.57
N ILE A 44 -4.59 -3.89 2.99
CA ILE A 44 -4.35 -3.17 4.24
C ILE A 44 -3.49 -1.94 3.94
N SER A 45 -3.48 -0.99 4.84
CA SER A 45 -2.63 0.19 4.76
C SER A 45 -2.26 0.66 6.17
N HIS A 46 -1.50 1.74 6.29
CA HIS A 46 -1.11 2.33 7.56
C HIS A 46 -1.92 3.59 7.86
N GLU A 47 -2.14 3.91 9.14
CA GLU A 47 -2.91 5.09 9.55
C GLU A 47 -2.32 6.40 9.00
N PHE A 48 -1.01 6.51 8.82
CA PHE A 48 -0.40 7.69 8.21
C PHE A 48 -0.79 7.89 6.75
N VAL A 49 -1.06 6.82 5.99
CA VAL A 49 -1.65 6.93 4.64
C VAL A 49 -3.08 7.48 4.73
N TYR A 50 -3.86 7.04 5.71
CA TYR A 50 -5.20 7.59 5.94
C TYR A 50 -5.15 9.08 6.28
N GLU A 51 -4.21 9.49 7.12
CA GLU A 51 -4.00 10.89 7.52
C GLU A 51 -3.54 11.78 6.36
N GLU A 52 -2.72 11.24 5.43
CA GLU A 52 -2.33 11.98 4.21
C GLU A 52 -3.53 12.43 3.38
N PHE A 53 -4.57 11.61 3.28
CA PHE A 53 -5.81 11.97 2.58
C PHE A 53 -6.73 12.88 3.38
N ASN A 54 -6.56 12.95 4.71
CA ASN A 54 -7.35 13.77 5.61
C ASN A 54 -8.87 13.67 5.37
N PRO A 55 -9.48 12.47 5.54
CA PRO A 55 -10.89 12.21 5.20
C PRO A 55 -11.88 13.03 6.04
N GLU A 56 -11.45 13.54 7.19
CA GLU A 56 -12.27 14.30 8.11
C GLU A 56 -12.30 15.81 7.79
N ARG A 57 -11.55 16.27 6.76
CA ARG A 57 -11.57 17.67 6.35
C ARG A 57 -12.94 18.10 5.84
N LYS A 58 -13.21 19.41 5.90
CA LYS A 58 -14.51 19.99 5.55
C LYS A 58 -15.00 19.63 4.14
N ASN A 59 -14.09 19.59 3.15
CA ASN A 59 -14.41 19.27 1.75
C ASN A 59 -13.46 18.18 1.25
N PRO A 60 -13.69 16.90 1.63
CA PRO A 60 -12.85 15.81 1.18
C PRO A 60 -13.06 15.53 -0.31
N ASP A 61 -11.97 15.20 -1.02
CA ASP A 61 -12.03 14.72 -2.40
C ASP A 61 -12.60 13.28 -2.49
N PHE A 62 -12.64 12.75 -3.71
CA PHE A 62 -13.18 11.42 -3.95
C PHE A 62 -12.46 10.33 -3.13
N ILE A 63 -11.12 10.31 -3.13
CA ILE A 63 -10.34 9.28 -2.41
C ILE A 63 -10.62 9.39 -0.91
N ALA A 64 -10.54 10.60 -0.36
CA ALA A 64 -10.77 10.85 1.05
C ALA A 64 -12.18 10.40 1.50
N LYS A 65 -13.21 10.66 0.67
CA LYS A 65 -14.56 10.17 0.93
C LYS A 65 -14.64 8.65 0.88
N TRP A 66 -13.98 8.05 -0.12
CA TRP A 66 -14.05 6.61 -0.35
C TRP A 66 -13.34 5.79 0.74
N ILE A 67 -12.20 6.28 1.28
CA ILE A 67 -11.48 5.57 2.34
C ILE A 67 -12.08 5.79 3.73
N LYS A 68 -12.95 6.78 3.91
CA LYS A 68 -13.46 7.19 5.23
C LYS A 68 -14.10 6.03 6.02
N ASP A 69 -14.93 5.24 5.36
CA ASP A 69 -15.61 4.08 5.94
C ASP A 69 -14.71 2.83 6.04
N LYS A 70 -13.48 2.92 5.55
CA LYS A 70 -12.49 1.84 5.52
C LYS A 70 -11.37 2.01 6.55
N LYS A 71 -11.54 2.93 7.50
CA LYS A 71 -10.54 3.25 8.52
C LYS A 71 -9.99 2.02 9.24
N GLY A 72 -10.81 0.99 9.46
CA GLY A 72 -10.41 -0.25 10.12
C GLY A 72 -9.36 -1.08 9.39
N TYR A 73 -9.10 -0.80 8.11
CA TYR A 73 -8.05 -1.43 7.31
C TYR A 73 -6.73 -0.64 7.28
N PHE A 74 -6.71 0.52 7.95
CA PHE A 74 -5.52 1.35 8.13
C PHE A 74 -4.99 1.12 9.54
N PHE A 75 -3.94 0.33 9.64
CA PHE A 75 -3.41 -0.14 10.92
C PHE A 75 -2.57 0.94 11.60
N GLY A 76 -2.70 1.04 12.91
CA GLY A 76 -1.93 1.96 13.73
C GLY A 76 -0.54 1.44 14.07
N ILE A 77 0.22 2.29 14.75
CA ILE A 77 1.58 2.03 15.20
C ILE A 77 1.60 0.89 16.23
N THR A 78 2.56 -0.01 16.07
CA THR A 78 2.92 -1.02 17.09
C THR A 78 4.38 -0.86 17.51
N ASP A 79 4.76 -1.44 18.67
CA ASP A 79 6.15 -1.46 19.12
C ASP A 79 7.08 -2.17 18.12
N LYS A 80 6.57 -3.21 17.44
CA LYS A 80 7.31 -3.93 16.40
C LYS A 80 7.58 -3.04 15.19
N GLN A 81 6.55 -2.32 14.73
CA GLN A 81 6.68 -1.38 13.62
C GLN A 81 7.65 -0.26 13.98
N SER A 82 7.55 0.33 15.18
CA SER A 82 8.45 1.41 15.62
C SER A 82 9.91 0.98 15.56
N LYS A 83 10.26 -0.19 16.11
CA LYS A 83 11.61 -0.76 16.04
C LYS A 83 12.07 -0.96 14.60
N LYS A 84 11.17 -1.43 13.73
CA LYS A 84 11.50 -1.68 12.33
C LYS A 84 11.71 -0.38 11.55
N VAL A 85 10.92 0.65 11.84
CA VAL A 85 11.11 1.98 11.28
C VAL A 85 12.47 2.56 11.68
N GLU A 86 12.88 2.42 12.95
CA GLU A 86 14.22 2.83 13.40
C GLU A 86 15.33 2.12 12.60
N GLU A 87 15.23 0.80 12.41
CA GLU A 87 16.20 0.04 11.59
C GLU A 87 16.23 0.52 10.14
N ILE A 88 15.07 0.79 9.55
CA ILE A 88 14.95 1.32 8.17
C ILE A 88 15.65 2.67 8.07
N LEU A 89 15.37 3.60 8.98
CA LEU A 89 15.93 4.94 8.94
C LEU A 89 17.43 4.98 9.27
N GLN A 90 17.94 4.04 10.06
CA GLN A 90 19.37 3.87 10.27
C GLN A 90 20.11 3.47 8.98
N LYS A 91 19.51 2.58 8.18
CA LYS A 91 20.08 2.13 6.90
C LYS A 91 19.86 3.14 5.76
N PHE A 92 18.73 3.83 5.80
CA PHE A 92 18.29 4.76 4.76
C PHE A 92 17.94 6.13 5.38
N PRO A 93 18.93 6.90 5.87
CA PRO A 93 18.67 8.17 6.56
C PRO A 93 17.99 9.22 5.67
N ASP A 94 18.17 9.13 4.35
CA ASP A 94 17.56 10.03 3.36
C ASP A 94 16.19 9.48 2.84
N PHE A 95 15.64 8.44 3.47
CA PHE A 95 14.37 7.85 3.01
C PHE A 95 13.18 8.75 3.30
N ILE A 96 13.25 9.48 4.40
CA ILE A 96 12.29 10.52 4.77
C ILE A 96 12.88 11.90 4.61
N ASP A 97 12.01 12.87 4.39
CA ASP A 97 12.39 14.28 4.35
C ASP A 97 12.34 14.85 5.79
N ALA A 98 13.52 15.08 6.37
CA ALA A 98 13.64 15.58 7.74
C ALA A 98 13.07 17.00 7.94
N GLU A 99 12.83 17.76 6.85
CA GLU A 99 12.24 19.10 6.91
C GLU A 99 10.71 19.07 6.99
N LYS A 100 10.07 17.93 6.73
CA LYS A 100 8.63 17.79 6.86
C LYS A 100 8.23 17.62 8.33
N GLU A 101 7.30 18.46 8.77
CA GLU A 101 6.77 18.44 10.15
C GLU A 101 5.87 17.22 10.43
N LYS A 102 5.35 16.55 9.38
CA LYS A 102 4.43 15.42 9.52
C LYS A 102 5.17 14.10 9.37
N ASP A 103 4.70 13.11 10.10
CA ASP A 103 5.11 11.72 9.90
C ASP A 103 4.86 11.28 8.45
N GLN A 104 5.85 10.63 7.85
CA GLN A 104 5.80 10.17 6.48
C GLN A 104 5.47 8.68 6.48
N ALA A 105 4.47 8.27 5.70
CA ALA A 105 3.95 6.91 5.69
C ALA A 105 4.93 5.85 5.17
N ASP A 106 5.87 6.23 4.30
CA ASP A 106 6.74 5.29 3.57
C ASP A 106 7.44 4.23 4.44
N PRO A 107 8.16 4.58 5.55
CA PRO A 107 8.80 3.56 6.37
C PRO A 107 7.79 2.70 7.14
N TRP A 108 6.65 3.27 7.49
CA TRP A 108 5.60 2.59 8.25
C TRP A 108 4.85 1.54 7.42
N ILE A 109 4.61 1.80 6.13
CA ILE A 109 4.04 0.81 5.21
C ILE A 109 4.94 -0.42 5.10
N ILE A 110 6.26 -0.22 5.03
CA ILE A 110 7.22 -1.34 4.97
C ILE A 110 7.25 -2.08 6.30
N ALA A 111 7.27 -1.36 7.43
CA ALA A 111 7.25 -1.95 8.76
C ALA A 111 5.96 -2.77 9.00
N LEU A 112 4.80 -2.26 8.58
CA LEU A 112 3.52 -2.98 8.62
C LEU A 112 3.58 -4.27 7.80
N ALA A 113 4.14 -4.22 6.58
CA ALA A 113 4.27 -5.41 5.74
C ALA A 113 5.18 -6.46 6.40
N ILE A 114 6.29 -6.06 7.01
CA ILE A 114 7.19 -6.96 7.75
C ILE A 114 6.46 -7.60 8.92
N GLU A 115 5.74 -6.83 9.72
CA GLU A 115 4.94 -7.35 10.83
C GLU A 115 3.91 -8.37 10.36
N LYS A 116 3.21 -8.11 9.26
CA LYS A 116 2.26 -9.06 8.65
C LYS A 116 2.94 -10.31 8.12
N MET A 117 4.13 -10.21 7.52
CA MET A 117 4.92 -11.38 7.10
C MET A 117 5.28 -12.27 8.29
N GLU A 118 5.65 -11.68 9.42
CA GLU A 118 5.93 -12.41 10.64
C GLU A 118 4.67 -13.11 11.18
N GLU A 119 3.53 -12.43 11.22
CA GLU A 119 2.25 -12.97 11.67
C GLU A 119 1.82 -14.19 10.83
N VAL A 120 1.78 -14.07 9.50
CA VAL A 120 1.35 -15.17 8.61
C VAL A 120 2.29 -16.37 8.73
N THR A 121 3.60 -16.12 8.94
CA THR A 121 4.59 -17.17 9.15
C THR A 121 4.37 -17.91 10.49
N LEU A 122 4.13 -17.16 11.56
CA LEU A 122 3.86 -17.74 12.89
C LEU A 122 2.61 -18.62 12.90
N PHE A 123 1.58 -18.24 12.16
CA PHE A 123 0.35 -19.03 12.06
C PHE A 123 0.40 -20.13 10.98
N GLY A 124 1.55 -20.34 10.34
CA GLY A 124 1.73 -21.37 9.31
C GLY A 124 0.87 -21.15 8.06
N GLN A 125 0.47 -19.89 7.80
CA GLN A 125 -0.36 -19.53 6.66
C GLN A 125 0.50 -19.44 5.39
N ASN A 126 -0.01 -20.01 4.30
CA ASN A 126 0.63 -19.89 2.98
C ASN A 126 0.18 -18.58 2.30
N THR A 127 0.50 -17.44 2.93
CA THR A 127 0.11 -16.11 2.50
C THR A 127 1.33 -15.28 2.15
N LEU A 128 1.33 -14.65 0.98
CA LEU A 128 2.35 -13.68 0.57
C LEU A 128 1.90 -12.27 0.94
N VAL A 129 2.83 -11.47 1.44
CA VAL A 129 2.59 -10.06 1.76
C VAL A 129 3.42 -9.19 0.84
N TYR A 130 2.78 -8.22 0.19
CA TYR A 130 3.42 -7.29 -0.74
C TYR A 130 3.24 -5.86 -0.28
N VAL A 131 4.27 -5.04 -0.42
CA VAL A 131 4.10 -3.58 -0.46
C VAL A 131 3.76 -3.19 -1.89
N VAL A 132 2.73 -2.38 -2.06
CA VAL A 132 2.30 -1.90 -3.38
C VAL A 132 2.44 -0.38 -3.42
N SER A 133 3.32 0.11 -4.30
CA SER A 133 3.55 1.55 -4.47
C SER A 133 3.87 1.89 -5.93
N GLN A 134 3.58 3.14 -6.32
CA GLN A 134 3.83 3.63 -7.68
C GLN A 134 5.13 4.44 -7.78
N GLU A 135 6.14 4.04 -7.04
CA GLU A 135 7.44 4.66 -7.07
C GLU A 135 8.37 4.03 -8.11
N LYS A 136 9.38 4.80 -8.56
CA LYS A 136 10.37 4.32 -9.53
C LYS A 136 11.25 3.25 -8.91
N ILE A 137 11.24 2.05 -9.49
CA ILE A 137 12.04 0.89 -9.07
C ILE A 137 13.55 1.19 -9.09
N SER A 138 14.00 2.07 -9.99
CA SER A 138 15.40 2.45 -10.14
C SER A 138 15.94 3.41 -9.06
N SER A 139 15.07 4.00 -8.25
CA SER A 139 15.50 4.90 -7.18
C SER A 139 16.11 4.12 -6.01
N SER A 140 17.31 4.53 -5.57
CA SER A 140 17.98 3.94 -4.42
C SER A 140 17.44 4.41 -3.06
N LYS A 141 16.56 5.43 -3.07
CA LYS A 141 16.03 6.11 -1.87
C LYS A 141 14.51 6.02 -1.73
N ARG A 142 13.89 5.04 -2.38
CA ARG A 142 12.43 4.90 -2.45
C ARG A 142 11.97 3.54 -1.92
N ILE A 143 10.68 3.40 -1.70
CA ILE A 143 10.04 2.18 -1.19
C ILE A 143 10.60 0.90 -1.83
N PRO A 144 10.74 0.78 -3.18
CA PRO A 144 11.25 -0.46 -3.77
C PRO A 144 12.68 -0.81 -3.33
N ALA A 145 13.55 0.19 -3.12
CA ALA A 145 14.92 -0.06 -2.69
C ALA A 145 14.98 -0.57 -1.24
N VAL A 146 14.20 0.04 -0.36
CA VAL A 146 14.08 -0.37 1.04
C VAL A 146 13.45 -1.76 1.14
N CYS A 147 12.40 -2.04 0.37
CA CYS A 147 11.78 -3.35 0.31
C CYS A 147 12.79 -4.44 -0.09
N ARG A 148 13.64 -4.19 -1.09
CA ARG A 148 14.70 -5.15 -1.48
C ARG A 148 15.68 -5.43 -0.34
N GLU A 149 16.13 -4.40 0.35
CA GLU A 149 17.06 -4.53 1.48
C GLU A 149 16.46 -5.37 2.62
N PHE A 150 15.19 -5.12 2.95
CA PHE A 150 14.48 -5.83 4.02
C PHE A 150 13.78 -7.11 3.55
N LYS A 151 13.98 -7.53 2.29
CA LYS A 151 13.39 -8.75 1.70
C LYS A 151 11.86 -8.77 1.75
N VAL A 152 11.26 -7.61 1.60
CA VAL A 152 9.81 -7.46 1.48
C VAL A 152 9.42 -7.49 0.01
N PRO A 153 8.53 -8.37 -0.41
CA PRO A 153 8.02 -8.35 -1.79
C PRO A 153 7.37 -7.01 -2.12
N HIS A 154 7.70 -6.47 -3.27
CA HIS A 154 7.16 -5.21 -3.77
C HIS A 154 6.58 -5.38 -5.16
N MET A 155 5.49 -4.68 -5.45
CA MET A 155 4.93 -4.56 -6.79
C MET A 155 4.45 -3.13 -7.05
N ASN A 156 4.41 -2.74 -8.33
CA ASN A 156 3.79 -1.50 -8.75
C ASN A 156 2.31 -1.71 -9.07
N LEU A 157 1.62 -0.63 -9.47
CA LEU A 157 0.19 -0.71 -9.79
C LEU A 157 -0.10 -1.65 -10.96
N ASP A 158 0.71 -1.64 -12.02
CA ASP A 158 0.52 -2.50 -13.18
C ASP A 158 0.62 -3.98 -12.82
N ASP A 159 1.61 -4.34 -12.01
CA ASP A 159 1.78 -5.69 -11.50
C ASP A 159 0.61 -6.11 -10.59
N PHE A 160 0.13 -5.21 -9.72
CA PHE A 160 -1.04 -5.45 -8.88
C PHE A 160 -2.31 -5.72 -9.70
N LEU A 161 -2.53 -4.91 -10.74
CA LEU A 161 -3.69 -5.08 -11.62
C LEU A 161 -3.63 -6.42 -12.37
N LYS A 162 -2.47 -6.77 -12.91
CA LYS A 162 -2.24 -8.06 -13.58
C LYS A 162 -2.43 -9.24 -12.63
N ASP A 163 -1.90 -9.12 -11.43
CA ASP A 163 -1.99 -10.16 -10.40
C ASP A 163 -3.44 -10.48 -10.00
N ASN A 164 -4.31 -9.46 -10.06
CA ASN A 164 -5.75 -9.63 -9.81
C ASN A 164 -6.57 -9.92 -11.09
N GLY A 165 -5.92 -10.10 -12.24
CA GLY A 165 -6.59 -10.36 -13.51
C GLY A 165 -7.35 -9.13 -14.06
N TRP A 166 -7.05 -7.94 -13.57
CA TRP A 166 -7.68 -6.71 -14.02
C TRP A 166 -6.93 -6.15 -15.22
N HIS A 167 -7.44 -6.48 -16.40
CA HIS A 167 -6.89 -6.00 -17.65
C HIS A 167 -7.63 -4.75 -18.10
N PHE A 168 -6.90 -3.65 -18.27
CA PHE A 168 -7.40 -2.49 -19.00
C PHE A 168 -7.38 -2.84 -20.50
N GLY A 169 -8.39 -3.56 -20.95
CA GLY A 169 -8.53 -3.86 -22.36
C GLY A 169 -8.81 -2.58 -23.12
N ILE A 170 -7.91 -2.19 -24.03
CA ILE A 170 -8.32 -1.40 -25.18
C ILE A 170 -9.39 -2.24 -25.85
N ILE A 171 -10.65 -1.85 -25.72
CA ILE A 171 -11.72 -2.41 -26.55
C ILE A 171 -11.34 -1.97 -27.95
N LYS A 172 -10.74 -2.89 -28.71
CA LYS A 172 -10.56 -2.65 -30.15
C LYS A 172 -11.95 -2.50 -30.74
N PRO A 173 -12.18 -1.44 -31.54
CA PRO A 173 -13.47 -1.25 -32.22
C PRO A 173 -13.83 -2.43 -33.13
#